data_a94cd5447807b97afbb367016d64e691
#
_entry.id   a94cd5447807b97afbb367016d64e691
#
_cell.length_a   1.000
_cell.length_b   1.000
_cell.length_c   1.000
_cell.angle_alpha   90.00
_cell.angle_beta   90.00
_cell.angle_gamma   90.00
#
_symmetry.space_group_name_H-M   'P 1'
#
loop_
_entity.id
_entity.type
_entity.pdbx_description
1 polymer ?
#
loop_
_entity_poly.entity_id
_entity_poly.type
_entity_poly.pdbx_seq_one_letter_code
_entity_poly.pdbx_strand_id
1 'polypeptide(L)'
;MLSCSHVRFSARQLKSEQAQAKTTSEAIAAARQRQREEKKRIKVASKTRSVWKNPSYLQSSFGIFMFFCSWGIWWSFFSRWLTDPTHGLGMSSAEQGQIYSINSLATLVIMFVYGTIQDQLGIKRKLVIFISAVAACVGPFVQFVYQPMLTAGGTTRFIGVLLGSIVLSAGFMAGCSLFEAITERYSRKFGFEYGQSRAWGSFGYAVVALCAGFLFNINPLLNFWVGSICGLSMLCVYAFWVPAEQKEELKKEADPNATPTNPSFKEMVSVLKMPTLWVLIIFMLFTNTFYTVFDQQMFPNYYAS
;
A
#
# COMPACT_ATOMS: atom_id res chain seq x y z
N MET A 1 31.69 -58.68 5.95
CA MET A 1 30.21 -58.64 5.98
C MET A 1 29.61 -57.25 6.29
N LEU A 2 30.35 -56.16 6.24
CA LEU A 2 29.88 -54.80 6.59
C LEU A 2 29.45 -53.91 5.39
N SER A 3 29.62 -54.37 4.15
CA SER A 3 29.34 -53.54 2.94
C SER A 3 27.88 -53.56 2.46
N CYS A 4 27.09 -54.57 2.84
CA CYS A 4 25.74 -54.76 2.28
C CYS A 4 24.65 -53.97 3.04
N SER A 5 24.87 -53.57 4.28
CA SER A 5 23.92 -52.78 5.08
C SER A 5 23.91 -51.31 4.74
N HIS A 6 25.07 -50.71 4.42
CA HIS A 6 25.20 -49.29 4.04
C HIS A 6 24.52 -48.98 2.69
N VAL A 7 24.65 -49.90 1.72
CA VAL A 7 24.02 -49.72 0.39
C VAL A 7 22.48 -49.81 0.47
N ARG A 8 21.94 -50.68 1.33
CA ARG A 8 20.48 -50.81 1.54
C ARG A 8 19.89 -49.60 2.29
N PHE A 9 20.63 -48.96 3.18
CA PHE A 9 20.18 -47.79 3.91
C PHE A 9 20.13 -46.58 2.95
N SER A 10 21.17 -46.37 2.12
CA SER A 10 21.21 -45.34 1.09
C SER A 10 20.09 -45.48 0.05
N ALA A 11 19.77 -46.68 -0.40
CA ALA A 11 18.71 -46.93 -1.37
C ALA A 11 17.29 -46.66 -0.77
N ARG A 12 17.08 -46.86 0.53
CA ARG A 12 15.82 -46.48 1.20
C ARG A 12 15.67 -44.99 1.36
N GLN A 13 16.75 -44.26 1.69
CA GLN A 13 16.73 -42.81 1.77
C GLN A 13 16.45 -42.18 0.39
N LEU A 14 17.13 -42.61 -0.65
CA LEU A 14 16.86 -42.13 -2.02
C LEU A 14 15.40 -42.37 -2.48
N LYS A 15 14.81 -43.53 -2.13
CA LYS A 15 13.39 -43.81 -2.43
C LYS A 15 12.45 -42.89 -1.63
N SER A 16 12.76 -42.58 -0.37
CA SER A 16 11.92 -41.67 0.41
C SER A 16 12.02 -40.22 -0.06
N GLU A 17 13.20 -39.77 -0.47
CA GLU A 17 13.40 -38.43 -1.06
C GLU A 17 12.70 -38.29 -2.42
N GLN A 18 12.78 -39.34 -3.26
CA GLN A 18 12.04 -39.36 -4.54
C GLN A 18 10.53 -39.38 -4.36
N ALA A 19 10.00 -40.12 -3.37
CA ALA A 19 8.58 -40.12 -3.04
C ALA A 19 8.12 -38.76 -2.52
N GLN A 20 8.93 -38.11 -1.65
CA GLN A 20 8.65 -36.78 -1.15
C GLN A 20 8.71 -35.69 -2.24
N ALA A 21 9.68 -35.77 -3.15
CA ALA A 21 9.78 -34.89 -4.31
C ALA A 21 8.60 -35.05 -5.27
N LYS A 22 8.11 -36.26 -5.48
CA LYS A 22 6.94 -36.55 -6.32
C LYS A 22 5.66 -35.98 -5.71
N THR A 23 5.46 -36.16 -4.39
CA THR A 23 4.30 -35.59 -3.66
C THR A 23 4.31 -34.06 -3.70
N THR A 24 5.48 -33.45 -3.55
CA THR A 24 5.65 -31.98 -3.65
C THR A 24 5.37 -31.48 -5.05
N SER A 25 5.84 -32.19 -6.09
CA SER A 25 5.58 -31.85 -7.49
C SER A 25 4.09 -31.95 -7.84
N GLU A 26 3.41 -32.98 -7.36
CA GLU A 26 1.97 -33.16 -7.54
C GLU A 26 1.16 -32.08 -6.82
N ALA A 27 1.56 -31.70 -5.60
CA ALA A 27 0.94 -30.61 -4.84
C ALA A 27 1.11 -29.26 -5.56
N ILE A 28 2.30 -28.98 -6.11
CA ILE A 28 2.56 -27.78 -6.90
C ILE A 28 1.73 -27.78 -8.20
N ALA A 29 1.62 -28.91 -8.88
CA ALA A 29 0.81 -29.03 -10.08
C ALA A 29 -0.69 -28.80 -9.79
N ALA A 30 -1.21 -29.39 -8.71
CA ALA A 30 -2.58 -29.18 -8.25
C ALA A 30 -2.85 -27.72 -7.86
N ALA A 31 -1.92 -27.05 -7.18
CA ALA A 31 -2.03 -25.64 -6.84
C ALA A 31 -2.05 -24.75 -8.09
N ARG A 32 -1.19 -25.04 -9.09
CA ARG A 32 -1.18 -24.34 -10.38
C ARG A 32 -2.48 -24.56 -11.17
N GLN A 33 -3.03 -25.76 -11.11
CA GLN A 33 -4.30 -26.06 -11.78
C GLN A 33 -5.47 -25.30 -11.12
N ARG A 34 -5.54 -25.27 -9.80
CA ARG A 34 -6.52 -24.46 -9.04
C ARG A 34 -6.42 -22.98 -9.38
N GLN A 35 -5.22 -22.43 -9.44
CA GLN A 35 -5.01 -21.03 -9.85
C GLN A 35 -5.46 -20.77 -11.31
N ARG A 36 -5.24 -21.72 -12.23
CA ARG A 36 -5.70 -21.59 -13.62
C ARG A 36 -7.22 -21.63 -13.71
N GLU A 37 -7.86 -22.50 -12.94
CA GLU A 37 -9.32 -22.60 -12.89
C GLU A 37 -9.95 -21.37 -12.26
N GLU A 38 -9.37 -20.86 -11.19
CA GLU A 38 -9.79 -19.62 -10.55
C GLU A 38 -9.66 -18.42 -11.49
N LYS A 39 -8.54 -18.29 -12.19
CA LYS A 39 -8.35 -17.27 -13.24
C LYS A 39 -9.37 -17.42 -14.38
N LYS A 40 -9.69 -18.65 -14.80
CA LYS A 40 -10.73 -18.89 -15.80
C LYS A 40 -12.11 -18.49 -15.29
N ARG A 41 -12.46 -18.81 -14.04
CA ARG A 41 -13.73 -18.43 -13.41
C ARG A 41 -13.85 -16.90 -13.30
N ILE A 42 -12.80 -16.22 -12.87
CA ILE A 42 -12.75 -14.75 -12.79
C ILE A 42 -12.91 -14.14 -14.20
N LYS A 43 -12.21 -14.67 -15.20
CA LYS A 43 -12.29 -14.20 -16.59
C LYS A 43 -13.65 -14.46 -17.25
N VAL A 44 -14.32 -15.55 -16.91
CA VAL A 44 -15.69 -15.84 -17.39
C VAL A 44 -16.69 -14.93 -16.67
N ALA A 45 -16.58 -14.74 -15.37
CA ALA A 45 -17.42 -13.83 -14.60
C ALA A 45 -17.27 -12.37 -15.07
N SER A 46 -16.05 -11.92 -15.36
CA SER A 46 -15.78 -10.57 -15.87
C SER A 46 -16.28 -10.36 -17.32
N LYS A 47 -16.31 -11.41 -18.12
CA LYS A 47 -16.83 -11.35 -19.50
C LYS A 47 -18.35 -11.28 -19.58
N THR A 48 -19.04 -11.77 -18.56
CA THR A 48 -20.52 -11.85 -18.55
C THR A 48 -21.18 -10.56 -18.02
N ARG A 49 -20.46 -9.73 -17.28
CA ARG A 49 -20.98 -8.45 -16.75
C ARG A 49 -20.07 -7.33 -17.20
N SER A 50 -20.61 -6.33 -17.89
CA SER A 50 -19.85 -5.11 -18.17
C SER A 50 -19.23 -4.60 -16.86
N VAL A 51 -17.91 -4.47 -16.79
CA VAL A 51 -17.16 -4.08 -15.58
C VAL A 51 -17.70 -2.78 -14.99
N TRP A 52 -18.17 -1.87 -15.86
CA TRP A 52 -18.81 -0.61 -15.49
C TRP A 52 -20.16 -0.75 -14.78
N LYS A 53 -20.81 -1.92 -14.83
CA LYS A 53 -22.06 -2.22 -14.10
C LYS A 53 -21.79 -2.86 -12.74
N ASN A 54 -20.54 -3.09 -12.36
CA ASN A 54 -20.17 -3.64 -11.07
C ASN A 54 -19.96 -2.48 -10.06
N PRO A 55 -20.86 -2.29 -9.07
CA PRO A 55 -20.75 -1.18 -8.14
C PRO A 55 -19.53 -1.28 -7.23
N SER A 56 -19.05 -2.50 -6.93
CA SER A 56 -17.83 -2.71 -6.15
C SER A 56 -16.58 -2.31 -6.94
N TYR A 57 -16.56 -2.54 -8.26
CA TYR A 57 -15.51 -2.05 -9.15
C TYR A 57 -15.50 -0.52 -9.18
N LEU A 58 -16.66 0.11 -9.39
CA LEU A 58 -16.76 1.56 -9.45
C LEU A 58 -16.29 2.22 -8.15
N GLN A 59 -16.72 1.70 -7.00
CA GLN A 59 -16.29 2.22 -5.71
C GLN A 59 -14.78 2.05 -5.50
N SER A 60 -14.22 0.88 -5.80
CA SER A 60 -12.78 0.62 -5.65
C SER A 60 -11.94 1.47 -6.60
N SER A 61 -12.38 1.62 -7.86
CA SER A 61 -11.69 2.43 -8.87
C SER A 61 -11.74 3.91 -8.54
N PHE A 62 -12.88 4.42 -8.09
CA PHE A 62 -13.00 5.80 -7.61
C PHE A 62 -12.14 6.02 -6.36
N GLY A 63 -12.18 5.10 -5.41
CA GLY A 63 -11.40 5.20 -4.18
C GLY A 63 -9.90 5.25 -4.44
N ILE A 64 -9.38 4.34 -5.27
CA ILE A 64 -7.95 4.31 -5.60
C ILE A 64 -7.54 5.54 -6.43
N PHE A 65 -8.40 6.00 -7.34
CA PHE A 65 -8.18 7.24 -8.08
C PHE A 65 -8.06 8.44 -7.13
N MET A 66 -9.04 8.64 -6.24
CA MET A 66 -9.04 9.76 -5.30
C MET A 66 -7.91 9.66 -4.27
N PHE A 67 -7.55 8.46 -3.85
CA PHE A 67 -6.41 8.25 -2.95
C PHE A 67 -5.10 8.71 -3.59
N PHE A 68 -4.84 8.30 -4.83
CA PHE A 68 -3.62 8.70 -5.55
C PHE A 68 -3.65 10.18 -5.96
N CYS A 69 -4.83 10.75 -6.21
CA CYS A 69 -4.97 12.20 -6.38
C CYS A 69 -4.62 12.95 -5.09
N SER A 70 -5.19 12.50 -3.96
CA SER A 70 -4.94 13.08 -2.64
C SER A 70 -3.48 13.05 -2.25
N TRP A 71 -2.79 11.96 -2.56
CA TRP A 71 -1.37 11.79 -2.26
C TRP A 71 -0.48 12.52 -3.28
N GLY A 72 -0.68 12.28 -4.56
CA GLY A 72 0.19 12.75 -5.65
C GLY A 72 0.27 14.26 -5.75
N ILE A 73 -0.83 14.98 -5.45
CA ILE A 73 -0.88 16.45 -5.60
C ILE A 73 0.12 17.17 -4.71
N TRP A 74 0.36 16.73 -3.50
CA TRP A 74 1.32 17.35 -2.58
C TRP A 74 2.66 16.60 -2.51
N TRP A 75 2.66 15.27 -2.70
CA TRP A 75 3.88 14.46 -2.63
C TRP A 75 4.87 14.82 -3.72
N SER A 76 4.40 15.10 -4.94
CA SER A 76 5.25 15.49 -6.07
C SER A 76 6.07 16.75 -5.80
N PHE A 77 5.61 17.63 -4.92
CA PHE A 77 6.29 18.87 -4.56
C PHE A 77 6.71 18.94 -3.09
N PHE A 78 6.59 17.86 -2.34
CA PHE A 78 6.90 17.81 -0.92
C PHE A 78 8.38 18.15 -0.64
N SER A 79 9.29 17.60 -1.43
CA SER A 79 10.72 17.90 -1.37
C SER A 79 10.97 19.40 -1.55
N ARG A 80 10.38 19.98 -2.58
CA ARG A 80 10.53 21.40 -2.90
C ARG A 80 9.87 22.29 -1.85
N TRP A 81 8.71 21.91 -1.32
CA TRP A 81 8.07 22.63 -0.22
C TRP A 81 8.96 22.71 1.03
N LEU A 82 9.74 21.68 1.32
CA LEU A 82 10.68 21.71 2.43
C LEU A 82 11.88 22.65 2.17
N THR A 83 12.42 22.67 0.95
CA THR A 83 13.72 23.31 0.66
C THR A 83 13.64 24.66 -0.03
N ASP A 84 12.56 24.98 -0.72
CA ASP A 84 12.42 26.27 -1.44
C ASP A 84 12.37 27.43 -0.44
N PRO A 85 13.31 28.42 -0.53
CA PRO A 85 13.35 29.54 0.42
C PRO A 85 12.29 30.61 0.13
N THR A 86 11.68 30.61 -1.07
CA THR A 86 10.72 31.64 -1.48
C THR A 86 9.27 31.21 -1.28
N HIS A 87 8.94 29.98 -1.63
CA HIS A 87 7.58 29.44 -1.56
C HIS A 87 7.45 28.31 -0.53
N GLY A 88 8.55 27.81 -0.01
CA GLY A 88 8.60 26.69 0.95
C GLY A 88 9.09 27.10 2.33
N LEU A 89 9.67 26.12 3.03
CA LEU A 89 10.17 26.28 4.39
C LEU A 89 11.65 26.69 4.46
N GLY A 90 12.37 26.68 3.34
CA GLY A 90 13.81 27.04 3.27
C GLY A 90 14.72 26.13 4.07
N MET A 91 14.34 24.86 4.25
CA MET A 91 15.14 23.89 5.00
C MET A 91 16.37 23.44 4.23
N SER A 92 17.45 23.14 4.94
CA SER A 92 18.64 22.56 4.37
C SER A 92 18.39 21.13 3.85
N SER A 93 19.19 20.68 2.89
CA SER A 93 19.13 19.29 2.36
C SER A 93 19.37 18.25 3.47
N ALA A 94 20.13 18.58 4.52
CA ALA A 94 20.33 17.70 5.66
C ALA A 94 19.05 17.53 6.49
N GLU A 95 18.34 18.62 6.77
CA GLU A 95 17.04 18.58 7.48
C GLU A 95 15.98 17.85 6.67
N GLN A 96 15.92 18.08 5.37
CA GLN A 96 15.08 17.30 4.46
C GLN A 96 15.37 15.80 4.54
N GLY A 97 16.65 15.42 4.45
CA GLY A 97 17.08 14.02 4.57
C GLY A 97 16.66 13.38 5.89
N GLN A 98 16.73 14.12 7.00
CA GLN A 98 16.25 13.65 8.30
C GLN A 98 14.74 13.39 8.29
N ILE A 99 13.93 14.30 7.73
CA ILE A 99 12.48 14.13 7.61
C ILE A 99 12.15 12.88 6.80
N TYR A 100 12.78 12.67 5.64
CA TYR A 100 12.56 11.48 4.82
C TYR A 100 13.00 10.19 5.52
N SER A 101 14.10 10.21 6.26
CA SER A 101 14.57 9.06 7.03
C SER A 101 13.59 8.67 8.13
N ILE A 102 13.07 9.66 8.89
CA ILE A 102 12.09 9.42 9.94
C ILE A 102 10.75 8.98 9.35
N ASN A 103 10.32 9.55 8.21
CA ASN A 103 9.15 9.10 7.47
C ASN A 103 9.27 7.61 7.05
N SER A 104 10.42 7.21 6.55
CA SER A 104 10.67 5.82 6.13
C SER A 104 10.61 4.86 7.32
N LEU A 105 11.22 5.24 8.45
CA LEU A 105 11.18 4.45 9.68
C LEU A 105 9.75 4.35 10.24
N ALA A 106 9.01 5.45 10.29
CA ALA A 106 7.61 5.46 10.71
C ALA A 106 6.75 4.60 9.79
N THR A 107 6.97 4.68 8.48
CA THR A 107 6.27 3.84 7.49
C THR A 107 6.49 2.36 7.76
N LEU A 108 7.74 1.95 8.01
CA LEU A 108 8.08 0.57 8.33
C LEU A 108 7.30 0.06 9.56
N VAL A 109 7.32 0.83 10.65
CA VAL A 109 6.61 0.47 11.88
C VAL A 109 5.10 0.38 11.64
N ILE A 110 4.53 1.36 10.95
CA ILE A 110 3.08 1.41 10.69
C ILE A 110 2.65 0.28 9.75
N MET A 111 3.48 -0.10 8.76
CA MET A 111 3.18 -1.24 7.89
C MET A 111 3.09 -2.55 8.68
N PHE A 112 3.93 -2.78 9.68
CA PHE A 112 3.79 -3.94 10.59
C PHE A 112 2.46 -3.88 11.36
N VAL A 113 2.10 -2.72 11.89
CA VAL A 113 0.82 -2.52 12.60
C VAL A 113 -0.36 -2.79 11.67
N TYR A 114 -0.34 -2.25 10.45
CA TYR A 114 -1.40 -2.46 9.46
C TYR A 114 -1.49 -3.92 9.02
N GLY A 115 -0.35 -4.60 8.80
CA GLY A 115 -0.32 -6.03 8.50
C GLY A 115 -0.99 -6.85 9.60
N THR A 116 -0.61 -6.62 10.86
CA THR A 116 -1.22 -7.29 12.02
C THR A 116 -2.73 -7.02 12.13
N ILE A 117 -3.14 -5.77 11.92
CA ILE A 117 -4.56 -5.39 11.95
C ILE A 117 -5.34 -6.07 10.81
N GLN A 118 -4.78 -6.11 9.59
CA GLN A 118 -5.41 -6.78 8.45
C GLN A 118 -5.60 -8.28 8.69
N ASP A 119 -4.61 -8.92 9.28
CA ASP A 119 -4.63 -10.36 9.52
C ASP A 119 -5.63 -10.75 10.63
N GLN A 120 -5.75 -9.91 11.67
CA GLN A 120 -6.68 -10.17 12.77
C GLN A 120 -8.14 -9.80 12.45
N LEU A 121 -8.33 -8.76 11.66
CA LEU A 121 -9.64 -8.14 11.49
C LEU A 121 -10.30 -8.44 10.12
N GLY A 122 -9.58 -9.06 9.17
CA GLY A 122 -10.06 -9.24 7.79
C GLY A 122 -10.16 -7.92 7.01
N ILE A 123 -10.95 -7.95 5.92
CA ILE A 123 -11.16 -6.75 5.07
C ILE A 123 -12.13 -5.80 5.78
N LYS A 124 -11.64 -4.83 6.54
CA LYS A 124 -12.54 -3.91 7.24
C LYS A 124 -12.65 -2.57 6.51
N ARG A 125 -13.87 -2.27 6.09
CA ARG A 125 -14.30 -0.95 5.63
C ARG A 125 -13.87 0.17 6.59
N LYS A 126 -13.88 -0.08 7.91
CA LYS A 126 -13.43 0.87 8.94
C LYS A 126 -12.01 1.36 8.70
N LEU A 127 -11.13 0.51 8.19
CA LEU A 127 -9.75 0.85 7.92
C LEU A 127 -9.62 1.79 6.70
N VAL A 128 -10.42 1.54 5.65
CA VAL A 128 -10.50 2.44 4.49
C VAL A 128 -11.06 3.80 4.89
N ILE A 129 -12.10 3.82 5.73
CA ILE A 129 -12.67 5.06 6.28
C ILE A 129 -11.62 5.82 7.10
N PHE A 130 -10.85 5.13 7.92
CA PHE A 130 -9.77 5.74 8.69
C PHE A 130 -8.72 6.40 7.80
N ILE A 131 -8.20 5.69 6.78
CA ILE A 131 -7.24 6.26 5.82
C ILE A 131 -7.86 7.46 5.10
N SER A 132 -9.12 7.37 4.68
CA SER A 132 -9.83 8.45 4.02
C SER A 132 -9.97 9.67 4.92
N ALA A 133 -10.23 9.47 6.21
CA ALA A 133 -10.32 10.55 7.19
C ALA A 133 -8.95 11.23 7.40
N VAL A 134 -7.87 10.46 7.50
CA VAL A 134 -6.51 11.02 7.59
C VAL A 134 -6.18 11.81 6.33
N ALA A 135 -6.49 11.29 5.15
CA ALA A 135 -6.30 12.01 3.88
C ALA A 135 -7.13 13.30 3.80
N ALA A 136 -8.39 13.29 4.30
CA ALA A 136 -9.23 14.47 4.37
C ALA A 136 -8.67 15.56 5.31
N CYS A 137 -7.91 15.17 6.32
CA CYS A 137 -7.32 16.10 7.30
C CYS A 137 -5.92 16.59 6.92
N VAL A 138 -5.32 16.18 5.80
CA VAL A 138 -3.92 16.51 5.49
C VAL A 138 -3.66 18.01 5.35
N GLY A 139 -4.54 18.75 4.68
CA GLY A 139 -4.40 20.21 4.51
C GLY A 139 -4.46 20.97 5.85
N PRO A 140 -5.54 20.81 6.64
CA PRO A 140 -5.61 21.39 7.98
C PRO A 140 -4.44 20.97 8.88
N PHE A 141 -4.07 19.70 8.86
CA PHE A 141 -2.94 19.19 9.64
C PHE A 141 -1.63 19.87 9.25
N VAL A 142 -1.34 19.96 7.95
CA VAL A 142 -0.09 20.58 7.49
C VAL A 142 -0.09 22.07 7.81
N GLN A 143 -1.15 22.78 7.53
CA GLN A 143 -1.20 24.23 7.72
C GLN A 143 -1.18 24.66 9.19
N PHE A 144 -1.94 23.99 10.05
CA PHE A 144 -2.15 24.44 11.43
C PHE A 144 -1.26 23.74 12.46
N VAL A 145 -0.69 22.57 12.12
CA VAL A 145 0.11 21.79 13.05
C VAL A 145 1.52 21.58 12.52
N TYR A 146 1.66 20.93 11.36
CA TYR A 146 2.96 20.47 10.90
C TYR A 146 3.89 21.61 10.51
N GLN A 147 3.43 22.53 9.66
CA GLN A 147 4.23 23.69 9.23
C GLN A 147 4.66 24.58 10.41
N PRO A 148 3.78 25.02 11.34
CA PRO A 148 4.20 25.82 12.49
C PRO A 148 5.23 25.11 13.39
N MET A 149 5.09 23.81 13.58
CA MET A 149 6.06 23.05 14.38
C MET A 149 7.41 22.93 13.68
N LEU A 150 7.43 22.74 12.35
CA LEU A 150 8.66 22.67 11.58
C LEU A 150 9.43 24.00 11.60
N THR A 151 8.74 25.11 11.59
CA THR A 151 9.35 26.47 11.61
C THR A 151 9.77 26.93 13.00
N ALA A 152 9.20 26.38 14.07
CA ALA A 152 9.48 26.79 15.45
C ALA A 152 10.92 26.47 15.92
N GLY A 153 11.61 25.51 15.29
CA GLY A 153 12.98 25.11 15.67
C GLY A 153 13.07 24.26 16.96
N GLY A 154 14.26 23.81 17.28
CA GLY A 154 14.57 23.06 18.51
C GLY A 154 13.72 21.79 18.72
N THR A 155 13.34 21.55 19.96
CA THR A 155 12.55 20.38 20.38
C THR A 155 11.17 20.36 19.71
N THR A 156 10.54 21.52 19.49
CA THR A 156 9.23 21.61 18.83
C THR A 156 9.30 21.11 17.39
N ARG A 157 10.36 21.48 16.66
CA ARG A 157 10.60 20.94 15.30
C ARG A 157 10.74 19.42 15.33
N PHE A 158 11.53 18.88 16.25
CA PHE A 158 11.72 17.43 16.35
C PHE A 158 10.41 16.68 16.62
N ILE A 159 9.59 17.19 17.55
CA ILE A 159 8.25 16.64 17.81
C ILE A 159 7.36 16.78 16.56
N GLY A 160 7.42 17.90 15.85
CA GLY A 160 6.71 18.12 14.59
C GLY A 160 7.08 17.10 13.53
N VAL A 161 8.38 16.84 13.34
CA VAL A 161 8.86 15.82 12.40
C VAL A 161 8.33 14.44 12.77
N LEU A 162 8.38 14.04 14.04
CA LEU A 162 7.85 12.74 14.49
C LEU A 162 6.34 12.62 14.24
N LEU A 163 5.57 13.65 14.65
CA LEU A 163 4.12 13.66 14.49
C LEU A 163 3.73 13.65 13.00
N GLY A 164 4.38 14.50 12.21
CA GLY A 164 4.17 14.55 10.76
C GLY A 164 4.49 13.21 10.08
N SER A 165 5.62 12.60 10.47
CA SER A 165 6.02 11.30 9.93
C SER A 165 5.00 10.21 10.26
N ILE A 166 4.46 10.18 11.47
CA ILE A 166 3.42 9.20 11.85
C ILE A 166 2.14 9.43 11.03
N VAL A 167 1.65 10.68 10.98
CA VAL A 167 0.39 11.00 10.28
C VAL A 167 0.50 10.77 8.77
N LEU A 168 1.56 11.29 8.13
CA LEU A 168 1.75 11.16 6.69
C LEU A 168 2.06 9.71 6.28
N SER A 169 2.81 8.97 7.10
CA SER A 169 3.08 7.57 6.83
C SER A 169 1.84 6.72 7.01
N ALA A 170 1.05 6.92 8.06
CA ALA A 170 -0.18 6.18 8.29
C ALA A 170 -1.23 6.45 7.20
N GLY A 171 -1.42 7.72 6.84
CA GLY A 171 -2.42 8.12 5.85
C GLY A 171 -2.05 7.77 4.40
N PHE A 172 -0.77 7.87 4.04
CA PHE A 172 -0.37 7.84 2.64
C PHE A 172 0.64 6.74 2.31
N MET A 173 1.79 6.67 2.94
CA MET A 173 2.84 5.71 2.56
C MET A 173 2.45 4.26 2.91
N ALA A 174 2.22 3.98 4.18
CA ALA A 174 1.71 2.68 4.62
C ALA A 174 0.23 2.50 4.20
N GLY A 175 -0.53 3.60 4.17
CA GLY A 175 -1.90 3.64 3.68
C GLY A 175 -2.05 3.20 2.23
N CYS A 176 -1.09 3.52 1.36
CA CYS A 176 -1.07 3.07 -0.05
C CYS A 176 -1.06 1.54 -0.14
N SER A 177 -0.11 0.89 0.52
CA SER A 177 0.01 -0.57 0.52
C SER A 177 -1.25 -1.25 1.09
N LEU A 178 -1.81 -0.67 2.15
CA LEU A 178 -3.05 -1.16 2.75
C LEU A 178 -4.23 -1.00 1.79
N PHE A 179 -4.37 0.17 1.14
CA PHE A 179 -5.45 0.44 0.20
C PHE A 179 -5.39 -0.46 -1.03
N GLU A 180 -4.18 -0.68 -1.56
CA GLU A 180 -3.93 -1.61 -2.65
C GLU A 180 -4.28 -3.05 -2.27
N ALA A 181 -3.88 -3.52 -1.08
CA ALA A 181 -4.20 -4.85 -0.59
C ALA A 181 -5.71 -5.06 -0.41
N ILE A 182 -6.44 -4.06 0.08
CA ILE A 182 -7.90 -4.11 0.20
C ILE A 182 -8.56 -4.15 -1.18
N THR A 183 -8.11 -3.30 -2.11
CA THR A 183 -8.62 -3.28 -3.49
C THR A 183 -8.38 -4.62 -4.20
N GLU A 184 -7.23 -5.23 -3.98
CA GLU A 184 -6.90 -6.54 -4.53
C GLU A 184 -7.80 -7.64 -3.95
N ARG A 185 -8.06 -7.64 -2.64
CA ARG A 185 -9.01 -8.57 -2.00
C ARG A 185 -10.44 -8.36 -2.51
N TYR A 186 -10.87 -7.11 -2.69
CA TYR A 186 -12.17 -6.78 -3.26
C TYR A 186 -12.29 -7.27 -4.70
N SER A 187 -11.25 -7.14 -5.50
CA SER A 187 -11.24 -7.61 -6.90
C SER A 187 -11.49 -9.10 -7.00
N ARG A 188 -10.85 -9.90 -6.16
CA ARG A 188 -11.06 -11.35 -6.09
C ARG A 188 -12.48 -11.71 -5.61
N LYS A 189 -12.97 -10.98 -4.59
CA LYS A 189 -14.24 -11.30 -3.94
C LYS A 189 -15.45 -10.89 -4.79
N PHE A 190 -15.38 -9.74 -5.45
CA PHE A 190 -16.48 -9.15 -6.22
C PHE A 190 -16.34 -9.29 -7.74
N GLY A 191 -15.38 -10.08 -8.21
CA GLY A 191 -15.28 -10.54 -9.61
C GLY A 191 -14.88 -9.45 -10.60
N PHE A 192 -13.92 -8.59 -10.26
CA PHE A 192 -13.29 -7.66 -11.20
C PHE A 192 -11.76 -7.81 -11.21
N GLU A 193 -11.07 -7.27 -12.21
CA GLU A 193 -9.62 -7.35 -12.28
C GLU A 193 -8.97 -6.21 -11.49
N TYR A 194 -8.07 -6.55 -10.55
CA TYR A 194 -7.33 -5.58 -9.75
C TYR A 194 -6.57 -4.56 -10.62
N GLY A 195 -5.88 -5.03 -11.67
CA GLY A 195 -5.10 -4.17 -12.56
C GLY A 195 -5.91 -3.06 -13.21
N GLN A 196 -7.17 -3.33 -13.58
CA GLN A 196 -8.07 -2.32 -14.14
C GLN A 196 -8.44 -1.24 -13.11
N SER A 197 -8.70 -1.64 -11.87
CA SER A 197 -8.98 -0.68 -10.80
C SER A 197 -7.71 0.10 -10.43
N ARG A 198 -6.55 -0.57 -10.33
CA ARG A 198 -5.26 0.06 -10.00
C ARG A 198 -4.79 1.07 -11.05
N ALA A 199 -5.09 0.84 -12.31
CA ALA A 199 -4.75 1.77 -13.41
C ALA A 199 -5.34 3.16 -13.19
N TRP A 200 -6.54 3.27 -12.60
CA TRP A 200 -7.14 4.56 -12.23
C TRP A 200 -6.31 5.34 -11.22
N GLY A 201 -5.64 4.64 -10.29
CA GLY A 201 -4.72 5.29 -9.35
C GLY A 201 -3.52 5.93 -10.07
N SER A 202 -2.88 5.22 -10.99
CA SER A 202 -1.76 5.76 -11.77
C SER A 202 -2.20 6.93 -12.65
N PHE A 203 -3.37 6.84 -13.26
CA PHE A 203 -3.96 7.93 -14.03
C PHE A 203 -4.24 9.16 -13.15
N GLY A 204 -4.85 8.96 -11.97
CA GLY A 204 -5.09 10.02 -11.00
C GLY A 204 -3.82 10.73 -10.57
N TYR A 205 -2.78 9.96 -10.22
CA TYR A 205 -1.47 10.52 -9.87
C TYR A 205 -0.89 11.39 -11.00
N ALA A 206 -0.91 10.89 -12.23
CA ALA A 206 -0.39 11.63 -13.39
C ALA A 206 -1.14 12.95 -13.62
N VAL A 207 -2.46 12.94 -13.55
CA VAL A 207 -3.29 14.16 -13.71
C VAL A 207 -2.97 15.20 -12.65
N VAL A 208 -2.92 14.80 -11.37
CA VAL A 208 -2.68 15.78 -10.30
C VAL A 208 -1.24 16.25 -10.24
N ALA A 209 -0.27 15.43 -10.65
CA ALA A 209 1.14 15.85 -10.73
C ALA A 209 1.33 16.99 -11.74
N LEU A 210 0.59 16.96 -12.86
CA LEU A 210 0.58 18.06 -13.83
C LEU A 210 0.01 19.35 -13.23
N CYS A 211 -1.05 19.25 -12.43
CA CYS A 211 -1.69 20.41 -11.80
C CYS A 211 -0.89 20.95 -10.61
N ALA A 212 -0.15 20.07 -9.93
CA ALA A 212 0.53 20.39 -8.68
C ALA A 212 1.55 21.54 -8.81
N GLY A 213 2.25 21.61 -9.94
CA GLY A 213 3.22 22.69 -10.21
C GLY A 213 2.58 24.05 -10.32
N PHE A 214 1.41 24.15 -10.97
CA PHE A 214 0.67 25.40 -11.07
C PHE A 214 0.18 25.89 -9.70
N LEU A 215 -0.36 24.99 -8.90
CA LEU A 215 -0.84 25.31 -7.55
C LEU A 215 0.32 25.69 -6.63
N PHE A 216 1.45 25.01 -6.74
CA PHE A 216 2.65 25.28 -5.95
C PHE A 216 3.16 26.72 -6.16
N ASN A 217 3.17 27.20 -7.40
CA ASN A 217 3.61 28.56 -7.73
C ASN A 217 2.67 29.64 -7.19
N ILE A 218 1.38 29.33 -6.99
CA ILE A 218 0.43 30.26 -6.38
C ILE A 218 0.58 30.24 -4.87
N ASN A 219 0.46 29.07 -4.25
CA ASN A 219 0.66 28.84 -2.83
C ASN A 219 0.85 27.31 -2.60
N PRO A 220 1.99 26.87 -2.05
CA PRO A 220 2.27 25.46 -1.80
C PRO A 220 1.23 24.75 -0.94
N LEU A 221 0.58 25.46 -0.01
CA LEU A 221 -0.47 24.88 0.85
C LEU A 221 -1.71 24.46 0.06
N LEU A 222 -1.96 25.03 -1.12
CA LEU A 222 -3.09 24.64 -1.97
C LEU A 222 -2.99 23.16 -2.37
N ASN A 223 -1.78 22.65 -2.58
CA ASN A 223 -1.58 21.24 -2.89
C ASN A 223 -2.12 20.31 -1.78
N PHE A 224 -1.85 20.67 -0.53
CA PHE A 224 -2.38 19.92 0.63
C PHE A 224 -3.89 20.06 0.79
N TRP A 225 -4.45 21.25 0.52
CA TRP A 225 -5.89 21.47 0.59
C TRP A 225 -6.64 20.71 -0.52
N VAL A 226 -6.13 20.70 -1.74
CA VAL A 226 -6.70 19.89 -2.82
C VAL A 226 -6.59 18.40 -2.48
N GLY A 227 -5.47 17.97 -1.88
CA GLY A 227 -5.33 16.63 -1.34
C GLY A 227 -6.42 16.28 -0.31
N SER A 228 -6.75 17.23 0.59
CA SER A 228 -7.84 17.07 1.56
C SER A 228 -9.20 16.97 0.90
N ILE A 229 -9.48 17.75 -0.15
CA ILE A 229 -10.75 17.66 -0.88
C ILE A 229 -10.91 16.30 -1.55
N CYS A 230 -9.84 15.77 -2.16
CA CYS A 230 -9.83 14.40 -2.70
C CYS A 230 -10.05 13.35 -1.60
N GLY A 231 -9.38 13.49 -0.46
CA GLY A 231 -9.55 12.63 0.72
C GLY A 231 -10.98 12.68 1.27
N LEU A 232 -11.57 13.87 1.36
CA LEU A 232 -12.96 14.05 1.80
C LEU A 232 -13.95 13.40 0.83
N SER A 233 -13.74 13.55 -0.47
CA SER A 233 -14.56 12.90 -1.50
C SER A 233 -14.53 11.38 -1.36
N MET A 234 -13.34 10.82 -1.11
CA MET A 234 -13.16 9.40 -0.84
C MET A 234 -13.87 8.99 0.47
N LEU A 235 -13.70 9.78 1.54
CA LEU A 235 -14.37 9.55 2.81
C LEU A 235 -15.89 9.51 2.66
N CYS A 236 -16.48 10.48 1.95
CA CYS A 236 -17.92 10.52 1.68
C CYS A 236 -18.38 9.26 0.94
N VAL A 237 -17.67 8.84 -0.11
CA VAL A 237 -18.05 7.63 -0.86
C VAL A 237 -17.99 6.39 0.02
N TYR A 238 -16.92 6.18 0.78
CA TYR A 238 -16.83 5.02 1.66
C TYR A 238 -17.70 5.11 2.91
N ALA A 239 -18.07 6.29 3.37
CA ALA A 239 -18.97 6.46 4.52
C ALA A 239 -20.43 6.22 4.14
N PHE A 240 -20.88 6.76 3.01
CA PHE A 240 -22.32 6.81 2.67
C PHE A 240 -22.73 5.77 1.63
N TRP A 241 -21.84 5.35 0.73
CA TRP A 241 -22.16 4.38 -0.30
C TRP A 241 -21.59 3.01 0.01
N VAL A 242 -22.48 2.03 0.19
CA VAL A 242 -22.12 0.61 0.35
C VAL A 242 -22.78 -0.16 -0.76
N PRO A 243 -22.02 -0.74 -1.70
CA PRO A 243 -22.54 -1.67 -2.68
C PRO A 243 -23.31 -2.83 -2.03
N ALA A 244 -24.41 -3.27 -2.64
CA ALA A 244 -25.26 -4.32 -2.07
C ALA A 244 -24.49 -5.62 -1.80
N GLU A 245 -23.58 -5.98 -2.72
CA GLU A 245 -22.73 -7.16 -2.59
C GLU A 245 -21.81 -7.08 -1.36
N GLN A 246 -21.30 -5.89 -1.03
CA GLN A 246 -20.46 -5.66 0.15
C GLN A 246 -21.29 -5.68 1.45
N LYS A 247 -22.57 -5.28 1.42
CA LYS A 247 -23.44 -5.34 2.60
C LYS A 247 -23.65 -6.75 3.10
N GLU A 248 -23.84 -7.71 2.19
CA GLU A 248 -23.98 -9.13 2.55
C GLU A 248 -22.73 -9.69 3.20
N GLU A 249 -21.57 -9.31 2.67
CA GLU A 249 -20.29 -9.74 3.22
C GLU A 249 -19.98 -9.14 4.59
N LEU A 250 -20.26 -7.85 4.77
CA LEU A 250 -20.11 -7.20 6.07
C LEU A 250 -21.02 -7.82 7.16
N LYS A 251 -22.20 -8.34 6.76
CA LYS A 251 -23.07 -9.11 7.68
C LYS A 251 -22.46 -10.45 8.04
N LYS A 252 -21.83 -11.16 7.10
CA LYS A 252 -21.15 -12.44 7.35
C LYS A 252 -19.92 -12.26 8.24
N GLU A 253 -19.14 -11.20 8.03
CA GLU A 253 -17.96 -10.87 8.86
C GLU A 253 -18.34 -10.41 10.28
N ALA A 254 -19.56 -9.94 10.48
CA ALA A 254 -20.07 -9.56 11.79
C ALA A 254 -20.60 -10.75 12.62
N ASP A 255 -20.70 -11.95 12.04
CA ASP A 255 -21.13 -13.16 12.75
C ASP A 255 -20.03 -13.61 13.73
N PRO A 256 -20.33 -13.64 15.06
CA PRO A 256 -19.35 -14.08 16.07
C PRO A 256 -18.88 -15.52 15.91
N ASN A 257 -19.62 -16.35 15.15
CA ASN A 257 -19.31 -17.76 14.92
C ASN A 257 -18.49 -18.00 13.64
N ALA A 258 -18.18 -16.96 12.86
CA ALA A 258 -17.31 -17.08 11.70
C ALA A 258 -15.91 -17.44 12.15
N THR A 259 -15.43 -18.63 11.83
CA THR A 259 -14.04 -19.05 12.08
C THR A 259 -13.10 -18.14 11.29
N PRO A 260 -12.17 -17.42 11.97
CA PRO A 260 -11.20 -16.60 11.27
C PRO A 260 -10.30 -17.52 10.44
N THR A 261 -10.35 -17.39 9.12
CA THR A 261 -9.45 -18.07 8.16
C THR A 261 -8.12 -17.34 8.04
N ASN A 262 -7.60 -16.84 9.15
CA ASN A 262 -6.37 -16.07 9.13
C ASN A 262 -5.17 -17.00 9.21
N PRO A 263 -4.13 -16.81 8.37
CA PRO A 263 -2.90 -17.57 8.50
C PRO A 263 -2.29 -17.33 9.89
N SER A 264 -1.82 -18.40 10.52
CA SER A 264 -1.14 -18.31 11.81
C SER A 264 0.15 -17.49 11.65
N PHE A 265 0.53 -16.70 12.67
CA PHE A 265 1.82 -16.00 12.70
C PHE A 265 3.00 -16.92 12.36
N LYS A 266 2.93 -18.18 12.75
CA LYS A 266 3.91 -19.21 12.42
C LYS A 266 3.98 -19.52 10.92
N GLU A 267 2.86 -19.48 10.22
CA GLU A 267 2.80 -19.65 8.76
C GLU A 267 3.37 -18.43 8.04
N MET A 268 3.10 -17.21 8.53
CA MET A 268 3.70 -15.99 8.00
C MET A 268 5.22 -16.00 8.13
N VAL A 269 5.74 -16.36 9.30
CA VAL A 269 7.19 -16.50 9.52
C VAL A 269 7.80 -17.60 8.65
N SER A 270 7.05 -18.66 8.31
CA SER A 270 7.54 -19.71 7.41
C SER A 270 7.83 -19.21 5.99
N VAL A 271 7.11 -18.19 5.54
CA VAL A 271 7.34 -17.56 4.22
C VAL A 271 8.71 -16.89 4.16
N LEU A 272 9.21 -16.34 5.28
CA LEU A 272 10.56 -15.75 5.36
C LEU A 272 11.68 -16.78 5.16
N LYS A 273 11.40 -18.07 5.25
CA LYS A 273 12.37 -19.14 4.98
C LYS A 273 12.54 -19.45 3.49
N MET A 274 11.70 -18.86 2.62
CA MET A 274 11.77 -19.11 1.18
C MET A 274 12.91 -18.29 0.55
N PRO A 275 13.93 -18.91 -0.07
CA PRO A 275 15.07 -18.19 -0.66
C PRO A 275 14.64 -17.28 -1.82
N THR A 276 13.63 -17.67 -2.58
CA THR A 276 13.06 -16.87 -3.68
C THR A 276 12.52 -15.53 -3.19
N LEU A 277 11.95 -15.48 -1.97
CA LEU A 277 11.48 -14.25 -1.35
C LEU A 277 12.64 -13.27 -1.12
N TRP A 278 13.77 -13.76 -0.60
CA TRP A 278 14.95 -12.92 -0.33
C TRP A 278 15.57 -12.36 -1.60
N VAL A 279 15.65 -13.14 -2.67
CA VAL A 279 16.10 -12.64 -3.99
C VAL A 279 15.20 -11.48 -4.45
N LEU A 280 13.88 -11.64 -4.32
CA LEU A 280 12.92 -10.60 -4.69
C LEU A 280 13.02 -9.37 -3.80
N ILE A 281 13.20 -9.54 -2.49
CA ILE A 281 13.40 -8.45 -1.53
C ILE A 281 14.67 -7.65 -1.87
N ILE A 282 15.78 -8.33 -2.12
CA ILE A 282 17.06 -7.69 -2.48
C ILE A 282 16.91 -6.91 -3.78
N PHE A 283 16.32 -7.51 -4.81
CA PHE A 283 16.06 -6.85 -6.08
C PHE A 283 15.21 -5.59 -5.91
N MET A 284 14.09 -5.71 -5.18
CA MET A 284 13.20 -4.58 -4.89
C MET A 284 13.90 -3.49 -4.06
N LEU A 285 14.74 -3.87 -3.10
CA LEU A 285 15.48 -2.92 -2.27
C LEU A 285 16.41 -2.06 -3.15
N PHE A 286 17.21 -2.65 -4.02
CA PHE A 286 18.08 -1.90 -4.90
C PHE A 286 17.31 -0.99 -5.86
N THR A 287 16.26 -1.51 -6.49
CA THR A 287 15.46 -0.74 -7.46
C THR A 287 14.74 0.43 -6.79
N ASN A 288 14.08 0.19 -5.65
CA ASN A 288 13.34 1.25 -4.95
C ASN A 288 14.27 2.27 -4.28
N THR A 289 15.42 1.86 -3.75
CA THR A 289 16.37 2.80 -3.14
C THR A 289 16.89 3.78 -4.19
N PHE A 290 17.28 3.28 -5.37
CA PHE A 290 17.70 4.13 -6.46
C PHE A 290 16.58 5.11 -6.87
N TYR A 291 15.37 4.61 -7.12
CA TYR A 291 14.21 5.41 -7.49
C TYR A 291 13.89 6.48 -6.43
N THR A 292 13.82 6.10 -5.16
CA THR A 292 13.42 7.02 -4.09
C THR A 292 14.46 8.12 -3.85
N VAL A 293 15.74 7.77 -3.85
CA VAL A 293 16.82 8.74 -3.55
C VAL A 293 17.04 9.67 -4.75
N PHE A 294 17.21 9.09 -5.94
CA PHE A 294 17.52 9.90 -7.11
C PHE A 294 16.32 10.65 -7.65
N ASP A 295 15.23 9.95 -7.95
CA ASP A 295 14.08 10.53 -8.63
C ASP A 295 13.29 11.48 -7.74
N GLN A 296 13.04 11.08 -6.48
CA GLN A 296 12.17 11.86 -5.60
C GLN A 296 12.88 12.93 -4.76
N GLN A 297 14.17 12.76 -4.47
CA GLN A 297 14.89 13.67 -3.58
C GLN A 297 15.96 14.50 -4.31
N MET A 298 16.77 13.89 -5.19
CA MET A 298 17.89 14.59 -5.81
C MET A 298 17.48 15.36 -7.07
N PHE A 299 16.71 14.78 -7.98
CA PHE A 299 16.30 15.43 -9.20
C PHE A 299 15.54 16.75 -9.02
N PRO A 300 14.52 16.83 -8.11
CA PRO A 300 13.80 18.08 -7.91
C PRO A 300 14.72 19.24 -7.47
N ASN A 301 15.74 18.93 -6.67
CA ASN A 301 16.69 19.93 -6.20
C ASN A 301 17.71 20.30 -7.29
N TYR A 302 18.14 19.34 -8.11
CA TYR A 302 19.07 19.58 -9.21
C TYR A 302 18.47 20.50 -10.30
N TYR A 303 17.20 20.32 -10.66
CA TYR A 303 16.54 21.17 -11.64
C TYR A 303 16.12 22.55 -11.09
N ALA A 304 16.16 22.75 -9.78
CA ALA A 304 15.84 24.03 -9.14
C ALA A 304 17.09 24.91 -8.92
N SER A 305 18.30 24.36 -9.06
CA SER A 305 19.58 25.08 -9.00
C SER A 305 19.97 25.66 -10.36
#